data_14f162afd5ed1b20c6523a328e6715b2
#
_entry.id   14f162afd5ed1b20c6523a328e6715b2
#
_cell.length_a   1.000
_cell.length_b   1.000
_cell.length_c   1.000
_cell.angle_alpha   90.00
_cell.angle_beta   90.00
_cell.angle_gamma   90.00
#
_symmetry.space_group_name_H-M   'P 1'
#
loop_
_entity.id
_entity.type
_entity.pdbx_description
1 polymer ?
#
loop_
_entity_poly.entity_id
_entity_poly.type
_entity_poly.pdbx_seq_one_letter_code
_entity_poly.pdbx_strand_id
1 'polypeptide(L)'
;MRVTRETEPEAIDKLQRRKLELEIEIHALEREKDPASKERLLNARKAIAEVDDQLNPLKAAYENEKSRGDEINQVRKRIDELKAKAEEAERRYCFFLWHFMAMY
;
A
#
# COMPACT_ATOMS: atom_id res chain seq x y z
N MET A 1 0.58 15.14 15.12
CA MET A 1 -0.08 14.81 13.87
C MET A 1 0.39 13.49 13.28
N ARG A 2 -0.51 12.68 12.88
CA ARG A 2 -0.15 11.38 12.36
C ARG A 2 -0.68 11.16 11.00
N VAL A 3 0.19 10.78 10.11
CA VAL A 3 -0.20 10.30 8.80
C VAL A 3 -0.47 8.82 8.97
N THR A 4 -1.70 8.44 8.76
CA THR A 4 -2.03 7.02 8.81
C THR A 4 -1.47 6.35 7.57
N ARG A 5 -0.69 5.32 7.77
CA ARG A 5 -0.04 4.61 6.66
C ARG A 5 -1.02 3.84 5.79
N GLU A 6 -2.24 3.70 6.26
CA GLU A 6 -3.27 2.93 5.57
C GLU A 6 -4.05 3.75 4.55
N THR A 7 -3.97 5.08 4.64
CA THR A 7 -4.67 5.94 3.70
C THR A 7 -3.75 6.34 2.57
N GLU A 8 -4.28 6.29 1.36
CA GLU A 8 -3.55 6.75 0.19
C GLU A 8 -3.28 8.26 0.29
N PRO A 9 -2.16 8.73 -0.26
CA PRO A 9 -1.90 10.16 -0.32
C PRO A 9 -3.02 10.90 -1.04
N GLU A 10 -3.28 12.11 -0.58
CA GLU A 10 -4.35 12.94 -1.15
C GLU A 10 -4.17 13.17 -2.65
N ALA A 11 -2.92 13.32 -3.10
CA ALA A 11 -2.63 13.51 -4.51
C ALA A 11 -3.11 12.34 -5.36
N ILE A 12 -2.89 11.11 -4.88
CA ILE A 12 -3.34 9.90 -5.58
C ILE A 12 -4.87 9.86 -5.60
N ASP A 13 -5.50 10.14 -4.48
CA ASP A 13 -6.96 10.14 -4.38
C ASP A 13 -7.61 11.13 -5.35
N LYS A 14 -7.08 12.34 -5.43
CA LYS A 14 -7.58 13.36 -6.34
C LYS A 14 -7.48 12.91 -7.80
N LEU A 15 -6.35 12.34 -8.17
CA LEU A 15 -6.14 11.86 -9.52
C LEU A 15 -7.04 10.68 -9.86
N GLN A 16 -7.26 9.78 -8.92
CA GLN A 16 -8.17 8.66 -9.11
C GLN A 16 -9.61 9.12 -9.31
N ARG A 17 -10.05 10.11 -8.54
CA ARG A 17 -11.37 10.69 -8.70
C ARG A 17 -11.52 11.37 -10.05
N ARG A 18 -10.50 12.10 -10.46
CA ARG A 18 -10.50 12.74 -11.77
C ARG A 18 -10.59 11.72 -12.89
N LYS A 19 -9.84 10.63 -12.76
CA LYS A 19 -9.89 9.53 -13.73
C LYS A 19 -11.28 8.92 -13.80
N LEU A 20 -11.91 8.68 -12.66
CA LEU A 20 -13.26 8.13 -12.60
C LEU A 20 -14.27 9.04 -13.28
N GLU A 21 -14.20 10.35 -13.01
CA GLU A 21 -15.06 11.34 -13.67
C GLU A 21 -14.92 11.27 -15.19
N LEU A 22 -13.68 11.19 -15.67
CA LEU A 22 -13.41 11.10 -17.10
C LEU A 22 -13.92 9.80 -17.70
N GLU A 23 -13.79 8.70 -16.96
CA GLU A 23 -14.32 7.40 -17.42
C GLU A 23 -15.84 7.44 -17.58
N ILE A 24 -16.53 8.03 -16.61
CA ILE A 24 -17.98 8.20 -16.67
C ILE A 24 -18.37 9.07 -17.87
N GLU A 25 -17.65 10.16 -18.09
CA GLU A 25 -17.87 11.04 -19.23
C GLU A 25 -17.67 10.30 -20.55
N ILE A 26 -16.61 9.49 -20.65
CA ILE A 26 -16.34 8.70 -21.85
C ILE A 26 -17.47 7.72 -22.13
N HIS A 27 -17.95 7.01 -21.11
CA HIS A 27 -19.08 6.09 -21.29
C HIS A 27 -20.34 6.79 -21.79
N ALA A 28 -20.61 7.99 -21.26
CA ALA A 28 -21.74 8.78 -21.71
C ALA A 28 -21.58 9.22 -23.17
N LEU A 29 -20.37 9.67 -23.53
CA LEU A 29 -20.10 10.16 -24.89
C LEU A 29 -20.04 9.04 -25.92
N GLU A 30 -19.64 7.84 -25.54
CA GLU A 30 -19.63 6.70 -26.47
C GLU A 30 -21.01 6.36 -27.01
N ARG A 31 -22.05 6.66 -26.27
CA ARG A 31 -23.43 6.41 -26.68
C ARG A 31 -23.93 7.44 -27.67
N GLU A 32 -23.29 8.59 -27.72
CA GLU A 32 -23.69 9.65 -28.62
C GLU A 32 -22.94 9.55 -29.94
N LYS A 33 -23.63 9.90 -31.04
CA LYS A 33 -23.06 9.78 -32.39
C LYS A 33 -22.76 11.13 -33.04
N ASP A 34 -22.94 12.22 -32.32
CA ASP A 34 -22.70 13.56 -32.85
C ASP A 34 -21.20 13.82 -33.06
N PRO A 35 -20.83 14.61 -34.09
CA PRO A 35 -19.45 15.01 -34.30
C PRO A 35 -18.83 15.74 -33.09
N ALA A 36 -19.64 16.62 -32.46
CA ALA A 36 -19.18 17.33 -31.25
C ALA A 36 -18.88 16.37 -30.11
N SER A 37 -19.70 15.33 -29.97
CA SER A 37 -19.49 14.30 -28.94
C SER A 37 -18.20 13.49 -29.19
N LYS A 38 -17.92 13.23 -30.48
CA LYS A 38 -16.69 12.51 -30.85
C LYS A 38 -15.45 13.32 -30.50
N GLU A 39 -15.48 14.61 -30.70
CA GLU A 39 -14.40 15.51 -30.35
C GLU A 39 -14.18 15.53 -28.82
N ARG A 40 -15.26 15.64 -28.06
CA ARG A 40 -15.22 15.58 -26.61
C ARG A 40 -14.68 14.25 -26.13
N LEU A 41 -15.09 13.15 -26.78
CA LEU A 41 -14.61 11.82 -26.46
C LEU A 41 -13.10 11.73 -26.65
N LEU A 42 -12.59 12.27 -27.74
CA LEU A 42 -11.17 12.29 -28.03
C LEU A 42 -10.41 13.08 -26.95
N ASN A 43 -10.93 14.25 -26.60
CA ASN A 43 -10.34 15.10 -25.57
C ASN A 43 -10.36 14.41 -24.19
N ALA A 44 -11.45 13.74 -23.87
CA ALA A 44 -11.58 13.01 -22.62
C ALA A 44 -10.57 11.86 -22.55
N ARG A 45 -10.36 11.15 -23.65
CA ARG A 45 -9.35 10.09 -23.72
C ARG A 45 -7.94 10.62 -23.53
N LYS A 46 -7.65 11.78 -24.11
CA LYS A 46 -6.35 12.43 -23.91
C LYS A 46 -6.17 12.84 -22.44
N ALA A 47 -7.23 13.39 -21.85
CA ALA A 47 -7.19 13.79 -20.45
C ALA A 47 -6.94 12.60 -19.52
N ILE A 48 -7.56 11.45 -19.80
CA ILE A 48 -7.33 10.23 -19.03
C ILE A 48 -5.88 9.78 -19.16
N ALA A 49 -5.31 9.81 -20.36
CA ALA A 49 -3.92 9.45 -20.58
C ALA A 49 -2.99 10.33 -19.75
N GLU A 50 -3.24 11.63 -19.71
CA GLU A 50 -2.46 12.55 -18.89
C GLU A 50 -2.58 12.26 -17.40
N VAL A 51 -3.80 11.96 -16.94
CA VAL A 51 -4.03 11.61 -15.54
C VAL A 51 -3.29 10.31 -15.19
N ASP A 52 -3.34 9.31 -16.06
CA ASP A 52 -2.61 8.06 -15.86
C ASP A 52 -1.10 8.27 -15.81
N ASP A 53 -0.58 9.14 -16.67
CA ASP A 53 0.84 9.46 -16.68
C ASP A 53 1.30 10.09 -15.36
N GLN A 54 0.44 10.88 -14.74
CA GLN A 54 0.71 11.46 -13.44
C GLN A 54 0.49 10.48 -12.30
N LEU A 55 -0.51 9.62 -12.44
CA LEU A 55 -0.92 8.70 -11.39
C LEU A 55 0.04 7.52 -11.22
N ASN A 56 0.49 6.95 -12.33
CA ASN A 56 1.32 5.75 -12.30
C ASN A 56 2.60 5.90 -11.47
N PRO A 57 3.40 6.99 -11.63
CA PRO A 57 4.57 7.17 -10.79
C PRO A 57 4.24 7.32 -9.31
N LEU A 58 3.16 8.03 -9.01
CA LEU A 58 2.74 8.24 -7.62
C LEU A 58 2.29 6.94 -6.97
N LYS A 59 1.55 6.11 -7.69
CA LYS A 59 1.14 4.80 -7.19
C LYS A 59 2.34 3.89 -6.97
N ALA A 60 3.28 3.88 -7.92
CA ALA A 60 4.47 3.06 -7.80
C ALA A 60 5.30 3.46 -6.58
N ALA A 61 5.47 4.76 -6.36
CA ALA A 61 6.19 5.26 -5.19
C ALA A 61 5.48 4.89 -3.89
N TYR A 62 4.17 5.05 -3.86
CA TYR A 62 3.37 4.69 -2.68
C TYR A 62 3.46 3.21 -2.36
N GLU A 63 3.32 2.36 -3.37
CA GLU A 63 3.41 0.91 -3.19
C GLU A 63 4.79 0.48 -2.73
N ASN A 64 5.84 1.11 -3.25
CA ASN A 64 7.21 0.84 -2.82
C ASN A 64 7.40 1.19 -1.35
N GLU A 65 6.92 2.34 -0.93
CA GLU A 65 7.00 2.75 0.48
C GLU A 65 6.20 1.81 1.39
N LYS A 66 5.02 1.42 0.95
CA LYS A 66 4.18 0.50 1.69
C LYS A 66 4.85 -0.87 1.81
N SER A 67 5.42 -1.35 0.71
CA SER A 67 6.13 -2.63 0.70
C SER A 67 7.33 -2.62 1.64
N ARG A 68 8.09 -1.53 1.66
CA ARG A 68 9.21 -1.38 2.59
C ARG A 68 8.74 -1.38 4.04
N GLY A 69 7.64 -0.67 4.31
CA GLY A 69 7.05 -0.67 5.64
C GLY A 69 6.62 -2.05 6.08
N ASP A 70 6.00 -2.80 5.18
CA ASP A 70 5.58 -4.17 5.46
C ASP A 70 6.77 -5.09 5.70
N GLU A 71 7.83 -4.95 4.92
CA GLU A 71 9.06 -5.71 5.13
C GLU A 71 9.67 -5.43 6.50
N ILE A 72 9.74 -4.15 6.88
CA ILE A 72 10.26 -3.75 8.19
C ILE A 72 9.42 -4.37 9.31
N ASN A 73 8.10 -4.32 9.16
CA ASN A 73 7.19 -4.89 10.15
C ASN A 73 7.36 -6.40 10.27
N GLN A 74 7.54 -7.10 9.15
CA GLN A 74 7.80 -8.53 9.16
C GLN A 74 9.11 -8.87 9.86
N VAL A 75 10.16 -8.10 9.60
CA VAL A 75 11.45 -8.28 10.25
C VAL A 75 11.32 -8.04 11.76
N ARG A 76 10.61 -7.01 12.17
CA ARG A 76 10.37 -6.74 13.59
C ARG A 76 9.64 -7.89 14.28
N LYS A 77 8.61 -8.41 13.64
CA LYS A 77 7.89 -9.57 14.17
C LYS A 77 8.82 -10.76 14.34
N ARG A 78 9.66 -10.99 13.33
CA ARG A 78 10.61 -12.10 13.38
C ARG A 78 11.61 -11.93 14.52
N ILE A 79 12.11 -10.72 14.71
CA ILE A 79 13.00 -10.41 15.82
C ILE A 79 12.31 -10.65 17.16
N ASP A 80 11.07 -10.18 17.30
CA ASP A 80 10.32 -10.38 18.54
C ASP A 80 10.06 -11.86 18.82
N GLU A 81 9.72 -12.62 17.80
CA GLU A 81 9.54 -14.07 17.93
C GLU A 81 10.83 -14.76 18.38
N LEU A 82 11.96 -14.38 17.78
CA LEU A 82 13.25 -14.95 18.14
C LEU A 82 13.68 -14.57 19.56
N LYS A 83 13.40 -13.33 19.96
CA LYS A 83 13.66 -12.91 21.34
C LYS A 83 12.83 -13.69 22.32
N ALA A 84 11.55 -13.90 22.03
CA ALA A 84 10.67 -14.68 22.89
C ALA A 84 11.17 -16.12 23.03
N LYS A 85 11.59 -16.72 21.92
CA LYS A 85 12.15 -18.08 21.94
C LYS A 85 13.45 -18.14 22.73
N ALA A 86 14.30 -17.14 22.59
CA ALA A 86 15.56 -17.08 23.33
C ALA A 86 15.31 -16.94 24.84
N GLU A 87 14.37 -16.10 25.23
CA GLU A 87 14.00 -15.94 26.63
C GLU A 87 13.42 -17.23 27.21
N GLU A 88 12.58 -17.90 26.45
CA GLU A 88 12.03 -19.19 26.87
C GLU A 88 13.14 -20.23 27.04
N ALA A 89 14.06 -20.28 26.09
CA ALA A 89 15.20 -21.20 26.18
C ALA A 89 16.07 -20.90 27.40
N GLU A 90 16.32 -19.63 27.69
CA GLU A 90 17.08 -19.23 28.88
C GLU A 90 16.36 -19.67 30.14
N ARG A 91 15.07 -19.48 30.22
CA ARG A 91 14.29 -19.89 31.39
C ARG A 91 14.34 -21.39 31.58
N ARG A 92 14.24 -22.17 30.53
CA ARG A 92 14.33 -23.61 30.57
C ARG A 92 15.73 -24.05 31.04
N TYR A 93 16.75 -23.39 30.51
CA TYR A 93 18.13 -23.70 30.87
C TYR A 93 18.39 -23.36 32.31
N CYS A 94 17.98 -22.21 32.80
CA CYS A 94 18.12 -21.81 34.20
C CYS A 94 17.36 -22.74 35.13
N PHE A 95 16.13 -23.11 34.75
CA PHE A 95 15.35 -24.06 35.56
C PHE A 95 16.03 -25.43 35.63
N PHE A 96 16.55 -25.88 34.50
CA PHE A 96 17.26 -27.17 34.44
C PHE A 96 18.53 -27.15 35.33
N LEU A 97 19.31 -26.09 35.26
CA LEU A 97 20.48 -25.92 36.06
C LEU A 97 20.13 -25.87 37.55
N TRP A 98 19.11 -25.10 37.89
CA TRP A 98 18.65 -24.99 39.26
C TRP A 98 18.23 -26.35 39.81
N HIS A 99 17.48 -27.08 39.04
CA HIS A 99 17.00 -28.42 39.39
C HIS A 99 18.19 -29.39 39.56
N PHE A 100 19.13 -29.33 38.63
CA PHE A 100 20.32 -30.17 38.67
C PHE A 100 21.16 -29.87 39.92
N MET A 101 21.36 -28.59 40.24
CA MET A 101 22.09 -28.21 41.41
C MET A 101 21.37 -28.59 42.69
N ALA A 102 20.06 -28.54 42.70
CA ALA A 102 19.28 -28.93 43.88
C ALA A 102 19.36 -30.43 44.16
N MET A 103 19.67 -31.25 43.17
CA MET A 103 19.82 -32.69 43.36
C MET A 103 21.15 -33.08 43.97
N TYR A 104 22.13 -32.23 43.87
CA TYR A 104 23.44 -32.45 44.48
C TYR A 104 23.68 -31.51 45.66
#